data_e53cdbfdfbbc94170dac9e48a2b8b3ee
#
_entry.id   e53cdbfdfbbc94170dac9e48a2b8b3ee
#
_cell.length_a   1.000
_cell.length_b   1.000
_cell.length_c   1.000
_cell.angle_alpha   90.00
_cell.angle_beta   90.00
_cell.angle_gamma   90.00
#
_symmetry.space_group_name_H-M   'P 1'
#
loop_
_entity.id
_entity.type
_entity.pdbx_description
1 polymer ?
#
loop_
_entity_poly.entity_id
_entity_poly.type
_entity_poly.pdbx_seq_one_letter_code
_entity_poly.pdbx_strand_id
1 'polypeptide(L)'
;YVGTYTHGSSIGIHLYDVDVEEGTLSERKVVPVNNSSYVVKSKNGKYLYSIADEGVAVFEIKPDGDLELINKVGIDGMRGCYLCVDDTGKYLFVAGYHDGKITAVHTHQDGRLGQVFDGVFHKGVGSVAERNFRPHVSCVKTTPEGKYVCAVDNGIDQVKIYRINTTRNRMELVDILRCKRESGPREIVFSKDGKYAYILFELINKVGVFTYKDTDKGPEFELIQLVEPLSDQLDPMHDCGAAMTMSPDGKYLFTSTAGDNSVAMFSINPEDGKLTKEFALPISGEYPKDIALFPDGKHLAVVNHESNSITTFAIDYEKKLIVMKGKPMKVETPNCILMTNIEVE
;
A
#
# COMPACT_ATOMS: atom_id res chain seq x y z
N TYR A 1 -2.61 7.47 11.39
CA TYR A 1 -3.30 8.27 10.38
C TYR A 1 -4.15 7.34 9.52
N VAL A 2 -5.44 7.66 9.40
CA VAL A 2 -6.37 6.89 8.58
C VAL A 2 -6.92 7.79 7.48
N GLY A 3 -6.62 7.46 6.24
CA GLY A 3 -7.14 8.14 5.07
C GLY A 3 -8.52 7.61 4.70
N THR A 4 -9.42 8.50 4.29
CA THR A 4 -10.82 8.18 3.99
C THR A 4 -11.28 8.79 2.67
N TYR A 5 -12.33 8.23 2.09
CA TYR A 5 -13.14 8.97 1.14
C TYR A 5 -14.09 9.94 1.87
N THR A 6 -14.44 11.04 1.22
CA THR A 6 -15.26 12.11 1.81
C THR A 6 -16.64 12.21 1.15
N HIS A 7 -17.17 11.09 0.65
CA HIS A 7 -18.50 11.04 0.04
C HIS A 7 -19.64 10.97 1.06
N GLY A 8 -19.32 10.69 2.30
CA GLY A 8 -20.25 10.59 3.42
C GLY A 8 -20.00 11.64 4.50
N SER A 9 -19.95 11.22 5.76
CA SER A 9 -19.74 12.10 6.91
C SER A 9 -18.26 12.36 7.23
N SER A 10 -17.33 11.55 6.70
CA SER A 10 -15.91 11.81 6.85
C SER A 10 -15.49 13.06 6.07
N ILE A 11 -14.57 13.83 6.65
CA ILE A 11 -14.06 15.07 6.07
C ILE A 11 -12.57 15.01 5.74
N GLY A 12 -11.90 13.87 5.97
CA GLY A 12 -10.48 13.79 5.65
C GLY A 12 -9.68 12.73 6.41
N ILE A 13 -8.48 13.11 6.85
CA ILE A 13 -7.56 12.23 7.56
C ILE A 13 -7.94 12.19 9.05
N HIS A 14 -8.25 11.00 9.56
CA HIS A 14 -8.49 10.76 10.98
C HIS A 14 -7.16 10.45 11.70
N LEU A 15 -6.91 11.15 12.79
CA LEU A 15 -5.73 11.01 13.63
C LEU A 15 -6.10 10.20 14.87
N TYR A 16 -5.32 9.18 15.17
CA TYR A 16 -5.50 8.34 16.36
C TYR A 16 -4.22 8.30 17.19
N ASP A 17 -4.40 8.34 18.50
CA ASP A 17 -3.37 7.94 19.45
C ASP A 17 -3.35 6.41 19.54
N VAL A 18 -2.16 5.84 19.63
CA VAL A 18 -1.92 4.39 19.62
C VAL A 18 -1.44 3.95 20.99
N ASP A 19 -2.23 3.14 21.68
CA ASP A 19 -1.77 2.41 22.84
C ASP A 19 -1.15 1.08 22.37
N VAL A 20 0.18 1.06 22.35
CA VAL A 20 0.95 -0.09 21.85
C VAL A 20 0.86 -1.29 22.79
N GLU A 21 0.73 -1.07 24.12
CA GLU A 21 0.65 -2.15 25.10
C GLU A 21 -0.70 -2.85 25.05
N GLU A 22 -1.77 -2.06 25.00
CA GLU A 22 -3.14 -2.58 24.96
C GLU A 22 -3.59 -2.97 23.53
N GLY A 23 -2.90 -2.51 22.50
CA GLY A 23 -3.26 -2.76 21.09
C GLY A 23 -4.54 -2.04 20.67
N THR A 24 -4.76 -0.81 21.18
CA THR A 24 -5.96 -0.02 20.95
C THR A 24 -5.65 1.33 20.32
N LEU A 25 -6.67 1.93 19.70
CA LEU A 25 -6.62 3.26 19.08
C LEU A 25 -7.66 4.17 19.73
N SER A 26 -7.33 5.45 19.85
CA SER A 26 -8.26 6.48 20.32
C SER A 26 -8.28 7.64 19.34
N GLU A 27 -9.45 7.93 18.75
CA GLU A 27 -9.56 9.03 17.82
C GLU A 27 -9.34 10.37 18.54
N ARG A 28 -8.46 11.18 17.98
CA ARG A 28 -8.07 12.47 18.53
C ARG A 28 -8.64 13.64 17.75
N LYS A 29 -8.55 13.58 16.42
CA LYS A 29 -8.87 14.71 15.54
C LYS A 29 -9.07 14.22 14.10
N VAL A 30 -9.81 15.01 13.33
CA VAL A 30 -9.90 14.85 11.88
C VAL A 30 -9.35 16.09 11.19
N VAL A 31 -8.44 15.91 10.24
CA VAL A 31 -7.87 16.97 9.42
C VAL A 31 -8.57 17.00 8.07
N PRO A 32 -9.22 18.13 7.70
CA PRO A 32 -9.98 18.19 6.46
C PRO A 32 -9.10 18.06 5.21
N VAL A 33 -9.36 17.03 4.42
CA VAL A 33 -8.73 16.77 3.12
C VAL A 33 -9.72 15.98 2.27
N ASN A 34 -10.15 16.53 1.17
CA ASN A 34 -11.08 15.83 0.28
C ASN A 34 -10.44 14.56 -0.27
N ASN A 35 -11.14 13.43 -0.09
CA ASN A 35 -10.73 12.13 -0.63
C ASN A 35 -9.27 11.75 -0.34
N SER A 36 -8.87 11.88 0.94
CA SER A 36 -7.56 11.48 1.45
C SER A 36 -7.36 9.95 1.44
N SER A 37 -7.63 9.33 0.30
CA SER A 37 -7.75 7.87 0.17
C SER A 37 -6.45 7.10 0.36
N TYR A 38 -5.30 7.76 0.34
CA TYR A 38 -4.01 7.16 0.64
C TYR A 38 -3.06 8.18 1.25
N VAL A 39 -2.30 7.77 2.26
CA VAL A 39 -1.31 8.60 2.94
C VAL A 39 0.03 7.88 3.04
N VAL A 40 1.12 8.62 2.97
CA VAL A 40 2.47 8.09 3.16
C VAL A 40 3.35 9.12 3.91
N LYS A 41 4.21 8.63 4.79
CA LYS A 41 5.17 9.46 5.52
C LYS A 41 6.46 9.65 4.70
N SER A 42 7.05 10.85 4.78
CA SER A 42 8.39 11.11 4.25
C SER A 42 9.45 10.24 4.94
N LYS A 43 10.57 10.01 4.27
CA LYS A 43 11.67 9.18 4.82
C LYS A 43 12.30 9.78 6.08
N ASN A 44 12.33 11.11 6.20
CA ASN A 44 12.82 11.82 7.40
C ASN A 44 11.79 11.90 8.54
N GLY A 45 10.59 11.36 8.34
CA GLY A 45 9.54 11.31 9.36
C GLY A 45 8.79 12.61 9.62
N LYS A 46 9.18 13.74 8.97
CA LYS A 46 8.66 15.08 9.28
C LYS A 46 7.40 15.48 8.50
N TYR A 47 7.09 14.76 7.41
CA TYR A 47 6.00 15.14 6.51
C TYR A 47 5.08 13.97 6.21
N LEU A 48 3.79 14.27 6.06
CA LEU A 48 2.78 13.33 5.56
C LEU A 48 2.27 13.82 4.21
N TYR A 49 2.33 12.96 3.21
CA TYR A 49 1.73 13.18 1.90
C TYR A 49 0.40 12.44 1.82
N SER A 50 -0.60 13.07 1.23
CA SER A 50 -1.95 12.53 1.07
C SER A 50 -2.47 12.73 -0.35
N ILE A 51 -3.20 11.76 -0.86
CA ILE A 51 -4.11 12.02 -1.98
C ILE A 51 -5.09 13.13 -1.53
N ALA A 52 -5.43 14.03 -2.45
CA ALA A 52 -6.35 15.13 -2.22
C ALA A 52 -7.10 15.43 -3.52
N ASP A 53 -8.26 14.79 -3.71
CA ASP A 53 -9.00 14.82 -4.99
C ASP A 53 -8.10 14.45 -6.20
N GLU A 54 -8.01 15.31 -7.20
CA GLU A 54 -7.18 15.14 -8.41
C GLU A 54 -5.75 15.67 -8.20
N GLY A 55 -5.25 15.61 -6.98
CA GLY A 55 -3.94 16.10 -6.59
C GLY A 55 -3.36 15.37 -5.41
N VAL A 56 -2.31 15.95 -4.87
CA VAL A 56 -1.64 15.52 -3.63
C VAL A 56 -1.44 16.74 -2.72
N ALA A 57 -1.57 16.49 -1.42
CA ALA A 57 -1.32 17.47 -0.36
C ALA A 57 -0.15 17.01 0.49
N VAL A 58 0.60 17.94 1.06
CA VAL A 58 1.63 17.66 2.06
C VAL A 58 1.38 18.45 3.32
N PHE A 59 1.60 17.77 4.43
CA PHE A 59 1.45 18.29 5.80
C PHE A 59 2.77 18.13 6.55
N GLU A 60 3.11 19.12 7.36
CA GLU A 60 4.12 18.96 8.41
C GLU A 60 3.50 18.13 9.56
N ILE A 61 4.22 17.12 10.03
CA ILE A 61 3.86 16.36 11.23
C ILE A 61 4.44 17.12 12.42
N LYS A 62 3.58 17.61 13.31
CA LYS A 62 3.99 18.30 14.55
C LYS A 62 4.48 17.30 15.59
N PRO A 63 5.21 17.77 16.64
CA PRO A 63 5.71 16.90 17.71
C PRO A 63 4.62 16.11 18.44
N ASP A 64 3.40 16.64 18.51
CA ASP A 64 2.24 15.93 19.06
C ASP A 64 1.52 15.04 18.04
N GLY A 65 2.02 14.93 16.81
CA GLY A 65 1.43 14.16 15.72
C GLY A 65 0.30 14.87 14.97
N ASP A 66 0.02 16.13 15.28
CA ASP A 66 -0.93 16.92 14.50
C ASP A 66 -0.37 17.23 13.10
N LEU A 67 -1.26 17.63 12.19
CA LEU A 67 -0.92 17.90 10.80
C LEU A 67 -1.19 19.36 10.46
N GLU A 68 -0.18 20.04 9.93
CA GLU A 68 -0.31 21.38 9.37
C GLU A 68 -0.07 21.37 7.87
N LEU A 69 -1.04 21.84 7.09
CA LEU A 69 -0.95 21.87 5.64
C LEU A 69 0.17 22.80 5.18
N ILE A 70 1.07 22.27 4.36
CA ILE A 70 2.14 23.05 3.70
C ILE A 70 1.67 23.54 2.33
N ASN A 71 1.38 22.61 1.40
CA ASN A 71 0.83 22.94 0.08
C ASN A 71 0.11 21.77 -0.58
N LYS A 72 -0.53 22.06 -1.70
CA LYS A 72 -1.18 21.07 -2.57
C LYS A 72 -0.75 21.32 -4.02
N VAL A 73 -0.66 20.24 -4.81
CA VAL A 73 -0.41 20.31 -6.25
C VAL A 73 -1.33 19.36 -7.00
N GLY A 74 -1.81 19.77 -8.17
CA GLY A 74 -2.52 18.89 -9.11
C GLY A 74 -1.56 17.88 -9.75
N ILE A 75 -2.08 16.73 -10.16
CA ILE A 75 -1.29 15.67 -10.81
C ILE A 75 -1.60 15.53 -12.31
N ASP A 76 -2.31 16.49 -12.89
CA ASP A 76 -2.67 16.50 -14.32
C ASP A 76 -3.32 15.18 -14.80
N GLY A 77 -4.25 14.67 -14.02
CA GLY A 77 -4.92 13.41 -14.25
C GLY A 77 -6.06 13.18 -13.26
N MET A 78 -6.60 11.97 -13.26
CA MET A 78 -7.62 11.56 -12.32
C MET A 78 -7.01 11.31 -10.93
N ARG A 79 -7.87 11.22 -9.92
CA ARG A 79 -7.46 10.96 -8.54
C ARG A 79 -6.53 9.75 -8.43
N GLY A 80 -5.42 9.92 -7.71
CA GLY A 80 -4.51 8.84 -7.35
C GLY A 80 -5.15 7.84 -6.38
N CYS A 81 -4.53 6.67 -6.27
CA CYS A 81 -4.95 5.61 -5.35
C CYS A 81 -3.81 5.08 -4.46
N TYR A 82 -2.58 5.40 -4.79
CA TYR A 82 -1.39 4.96 -4.03
C TYR A 82 -0.28 5.99 -4.14
N LEU A 83 0.53 6.12 -3.09
CA LEU A 83 1.67 7.03 -3.01
C LEU A 83 2.93 6.29 -2.59
N CYS A 84 4.07 6.69 -3.14
CA CYS A 84 5.39 6.24 -2.70
C CYS A 84 6.38 7.40 -2.72
N VAL A 85 7.10 7.61 -1.63
CA VAL A 85 8.23 8.55 -1.57
C VAL A 85 9.50 7.76 -1.89
N ASP A 86 10.36 8.28 -2.76
CA ASP A 86 11.66 7.67 -3.03
C ASP A 86 12.60 7.75 -1.82
N ASP A 87 13.66 6.93 -1.81
CA ASP A 87 14.56 6.84 -0.67
C ASP A 87 15.41 8.11 -0.46
N THR A 88 15.57 8.93 -1.48
CA THR A 88 16.28 10.22 -1.38
C THR A 88 15.38 11.34 -0.87
N GLY A 89 14.05 11.13 -0.81
CA GLY A 89 13.07 12.14 -0.45
C GLY A 89 12.95 13.27 -1.46
N LYS A 90 13.35 13.06 -2.73
CA LYS A 90 13.27 14.05 -3.81
C LYS A 90 12.06 13.91 -4.69
N TYR A 91 11.41 12.74 -4.66
CA TYR A 91 10.33 12.40 -5.54
C TYR A 91 9.17 11.75 -4.79
N LEU A 92 7.96 12.16 -5.13
CA LEU A 92 6.72 11.49 -4.77
C LEU A 92 6.12 10.88 -6.04
N PHE A 93 5.85 9.58 -6.01
CA PHE A 93 5.17 8.86 -7.08
C PHE A 93 3.72 8.63 -6.72
N VAL A 94 2.84 8.81 -7.71
CA VAL A 94 1.40 8.63 -7.58
C VAL A 94 0.93 7.58 -8.58
N ALA A 95 0.26 6.54 -8.09
CA ALA A 95 -0.43 5.58 -8.94
C ALA A 95 -1.87 6.05 -9.20
N GLY A 96 -2.29 6.05 -10.45
CA GLY A 96 -3.63 6.42 -10.91
C GLY A 96 -4.38 5.21 -11.44
N TYR A 97 -5.32 4.68 -10.66
CA TYR A 97 -6.12 3.51 -11.03
C TYR A 97 -7.10 3.83 -12.18
N HIS A 98 -7.75 4.98 -12.10
CA HIS A 98 -8.84 5.32 -13.01
C HIS A 98 -8.37 5.67 -14.41
N ASP A 99 -7.20 6.26 -14.56
CA ASP A 99 -6.62 6.70 -15.84
C ASP A 99 -5.41 5.87 -16.30
N GLY A 100 -4.98 4.90 -15.48
CA GLY A 100 -3.83 4.05 -15.79
C GLY A 100 -2.52 4.83 -15.88
N LYS A 101 -2.36 5.85 -15.03
CA LYS A 101 -1.22 6.77 -15.06
C LYS A 101 -0.29 6.56 -13.87
N ILE A 102 1.00 6.65 -14.09
CA ILE A 102 1.98 6.93 -13.04
C ILE A 102 2.43 8.38 -13.16
N THR A 103 2.39 9.13 -12.07
CA THR A 103 2.82 10.55 -12.02
C THR A 103 3.98 10.68 -11.02
N ALA A 104 4.96 11.49 -11.39
CA ALA A 104 6.11 11.80 -10.54
C ALA A 104 6.17 13.29 -10.26
N VAL A 105 6.26 13.63 -8.96
CA VAL A 105 6.24 14.98 -8.43
C VAL A 105 7.55 15.24 -7.69
N HIS A 106 8.18 16.38 -7.92
CA HIS A 106 9.32 16.79 -7.11
C HIS A 106 8.89 17.07 -5.66
N THR A 107 9.74 16.69 -4.71
CA THR A 107 9.64 17.11 -3.32
C THR A 107 10.88 17.93 -2.92
N HIS A 108 10.71 18.90 -2.04
CA HIS A 108 11.77 19.75 -1.53
C HIS A 108 12.23 19.31 -0.15
N GLN A 109 13.41 19.74 0.28
CA GLN A 109 13.96 19.40 1.60
C GLN A 109 13.08 19.88 2.77
N ASP A 110 12.33 20.94 2.56
CA ASP A 110 11.33 21.46 3.51
C ASP A 110 9.96 20.78 3.39
N GLY A 111 9.89 19.64 2.71
CA GLY A 111 8.69 18.81 2.53
C GLY A 111 7.74 19.30 1.46
N ARG A 112 7.84 20.54 0.98
CA ARG A 112 6.92 21.07 -0.04
C ARG A 112 6.92 20.21 -1.29
N LEU A 113 5.73 20.04 -1.84
CA LEU A 113 5.53 19.50 -3.18
C LEU A 113 5.91 20.56 -4.22
N GLY A 114 6.76 20.17 -5.15
CA GLY A 114 7.14 20.95 -6.32
C GLY A 114 6.23 20.64 -7.50
N GLN A 115 6.78 20.80 -8.70
CA GLN A 115 6.04 20.54 -9.94
C GLN A 115 5.97 19.04 -10.24
N VAL A 116 4.89 18.63 -10.91
CA VAL A 116 4.88 17.37 -11.67
C VAL A 116 6.00 17.47 -12.72
N PHE A 117 6.95 16.54 -12.68
CA PHE A 117 8.01 16.55 -13.68
C PHE A 117 7.78 15.54 -14.79
N ASP A 118 6.98 14.50 -14.54
CA ASP A 118 6.60 13.54 -15.56
C ASP A 118 5.29 12.81 -15.20
N GLY A 119 4.59 12.34 -16.23
CA GLY A 119 3.40 11.53 -16.10
C GLY A 119 3.27 10.58 -17.29
N VAL A 120 3.22 9.28 -17.02
CA VAL A 120 3.18 8.24 -18.03
C VAL A 120 1.86 7.50 -17.98
N PHE A 121 1.03 7.64 -19.03
CA PHE A 121 -0.12 6.77 -19.21
C PHE A 121 0.33 5.40 -19.70
N HIS A 122 -0.03 4.36 -18.97
CA HIS A 122 0.21 3.01 -19.42
C HIS A 122 -0.62 2.70 -20.67
N LYS A 123 -0.04 1.92 -21.55
CA LYS A 123 -0.70 1.44 -22.78
C LYS A 123 -0.70 -0.08 -22.75
N GLY A 124 -1.78 -0.67 -23.18
CA GLY A 124 -1.96 -2.11 -23.25
C GLY A 124 -3.43 -2.48 -23.18
N VAL A 125 -3.69 -3.74 -23.47
CA VAL A 125 -5.00 -4.36 -23.38
C VAL A 125 -4.83 -5.58 -22.47
N GLY A 126 -5.67 -5.68 -21.46
CA GLY A 126 -5.73 -6.85 -20.58
C GLY A 126 -6.59 -7.97 -21.18
N SER A 127 -7.45 -8.54 -20.37
CA SER A 127 -8.44 -9.52 -20.77
C SER A 127 -9.82 -8.88 -21.00
N VAL A 128 -10.84 -9.71 -21.08
CA VAL A 128 -12.25 -9.25 -21.10
C VAL A 128 -12.87 -9.23 -19.69
N ALA A 129 -12.09 -9.65 -18.66
CA ALA A 129 -12.56 -9.67 -17.29
C ALA A 129 -12.75 -8.24 -16.75
N GLU A 130 -13.75 -8.07 -15.91
CA GLU A 130 -13.95 -6.82 -15.20
C GLU A 130 -12.68 -6.44 -14.43
N ARG A 131 -12.33 -5.15 -14.44
CA ARG A 131 -11.10 -4.60 -13.86
C ARG A 131 -9.77 -5.05 -14.49
N ASN A 132 -9.82 -5.86 -15.57
CA ASN A 132 -8.62 -6.34 -16.26
C ASN A 132 -8.71 -6.18 -17.79
N PHE A 133 -9.30 -5.10 -18.28
CA PHE A 133 -9.46 -4.87 -19.73
C PHE A 133 -8.68 -3.65 -20.26
N ARG A 134 -8.24 -2.77 -19.39
CA ARG A 134 -7.44 -1.57 -19.70
C ARG A 134 -6.49 -1.25 -18.55
N PRO A 135 -5.50 -0.36 -18.74
CA PRO A 135 -4.58 0.01 -17.66
C PRO A 135 -5.28 0.54 -16.41
N HIS A 136 -4.83 0.03 -15.26
CA HIS A 136 -5.23 0.42 -13.92
C HIS A 136 -4.01 0.33 -13.00
N VAL A 137 -3.24 1.44 -12.88
CA VAL A 137 -2.05 1.45 -12.00
C VAL A 137 -2.53 1.52 -10.55
N SER A 138 -2.38 0.41 -9.83
CA SER A 138 -2.90 0.22 -8.47
C SER A 138 -1.89 0.51 -7.36
N CYS A 139 -0.61 0.36 -7.66
CA CYS A 139 0.48 0.55 -6.69
C CYS A 139 1.74 1.07 -7.36
N VAL A 140 2.53 1.81 -6.63
CA VAL A 140 3.87 2.24 -7.01
C VAL A 140 4.83 2.05 -5.85
N LYS A 141 5.99 1.44 -6.10
CA LYS A 141 7.05 1.21 -5.10
C LYS A 141 8.43 1.41 -5.71
N THR A 142 9.36 1.98 -4.94
CA THR A 142 10.78 1.94 -5.28
C THR A 142 11.38 0.57 -4.99
N THR A 143 12.37 0.16 -5.77
CA THR A 143 13.16 -1.04 -5.47
C THR A 143 14.05 -0.82 -4.25
N PRO A 144 14.54 -1.89 -3.57
CA PRO A 144 15.28 -1.77 -2.32
C PRO A 144 16.52 -0.88 -2.38
N GLU A 145 17.21 -0.83 -3.52
CA GLU A 145 18.37 0.02 -3.77
C GLU A 145 18.00 1.45 -4.23
N GLY A 146 16.69 1.75 -4.37
CA GLY A 146 16.18 3.06 -4.77
C GLY A 146 16.43 3.44 -6.24
N LYS A 147 16.86 2.50 -7.08
CA LYS A 147 17.27 2.77 -8.48
C LYS A 147 16.10 2.76 -9.44
N TYR A 148 15.07 1.95 -9.17
CA TYR A 148 13.92 1.80 -10.03
C TYR A 148 12.62 2.08 -9.30
N VAL A 149 11.59 2.34 -10.10
CA VAL A 149 10.21 2.55 -9.67
C VAL A 149 9.34 1.49 -10.34
N CYS A 150 8.73 0.62 -9.54
CA CYS A 150 7.80 -0.40 -9.98
C CYS A 150 6.38 0.18 -9.98
N ALA A 151 5.72 0.26 -11.13
CA ALA A 151 4.33 0.63 -11.29
C ALA A 151 3.51 -0.63 -11.58
N VAL A 152 2.73 -1.07 -10.60
CA VAL A 152 1.91 -2.29 -10.68
C VAL A 152 0.62 -1.95 -11.39
N ASP A 153 0.35 -2.61 -12.51
CA ASP A 153 -0.83 -2.39 -13.33
C ASP A 153 -1.75 -3.62 -13.28
N ASN A 154 -2.80 -3.49 -12.49
CA ASN A 154 -3.83 -4.51 -12.30
C ASN A 154 -4.58 -4.83 -13.61
N GLY A 155 -4.81 -3.80 -14.43
CA GLY A 155 -5.67 -3.90 -15.60
C GLY A 155 -5.05 -4.55 -16.83
N ILE A 156 -3.73 -4.71 -16.87
CA ILE A 156 -3.00 -5.31 -18.00
C ILE A 156 -2.00 -6.37 -17.59
N ASP A 157 -2.09 -6.86 -16.34
CA ASP A 157 -1.26 -7.94 -15.80
C ASP A 157 0.26 -7.68 -15.92
N GLN A 158 0.69 -6.46 -15.55
CA GLN A 158 2.08 -6.07 -15.67
C GLN A 158 2.58 -5.29 -14.46
N VAL A 159 3.88 -5.43 -14.16
CA VAL A 159 4.60 -4.43 -13.38
C VAL A 159 5.57 -3.74 -14.33
N LYS A 160 5.36 -2.46 -14.58
CA LYS A 160 6.28 -1.66 -15.41
C LYS A 160 7.34 -1.03 -14.52
N ILE A 161 8.60 -1.16 -14.94
CA ILE A 161 9.74 -0.75 -14.15
C ILE A 161 10.41 0.43 -14.83
N TYR A 162 10.48 1.54 -14.12
CA TYR A 162 11.01 2.81 -14.61
C TYR A 162 12.29 3.18 -13.87
N ARG A 163 13.13 3.94 -14.54
CA ARG A 163 14.25 4.66 -13.95
C ARG A 163 14.05 6.16 -14.17
N ILE A 164 14.42 6.99 -13.18
CA ILE A 164 14.41 8.42 -13.34
C ILE A 164 15.65 8.86 -14.10
N ASN A 165 15.45 9.46 -15.27
CA ASN A 165 16.49 10.14 -15.99
C ASN A 165 16.53 11.60 -15.55
N THR A 166 17.45 11.93 -14.65
CA THR A 166 17.59 13.28 -14.08
C THR A 166 18.04 14.34 -15.11
N THR A 167 18.76 13.92 -16.15
CA THR A 167 19.20 14.83 -17.22
C THR A 167 18.03 15.26 -18.10
N ARG A 168 17.13 14.32 -18.39
CA ARG A 168 15.94 14.57 -19.23
C ARG A 168 14.70 14.91 -18.42
N ASN A 169 14.82 14.86 -17.11
CA ASN A 169 13.73 15.07 -16.15
C ASN A 169 12.48 14.28 -16.49
N ARG A 170 12.63 12.94 -16.64
CA ARG A 170 11.54 12.04 -16.98
C ARG A 170 11.77 10.62 -16.48
N MET A 171 10.70 9.86 -16.40
CA MET A 171 10.71 8.41 -16.17
C MET A 171 10.98 7.67 -17.50
N GLU A 172 11.95 6.78 -17.52
CA GLU A 172 12.25 5.91 -18.66
C GLU A 172 11.90 4.47 -18.31
N LEU A 173 11.08 3.85 -19.17
CA LEU A 173 10.75 2.44 -19.03
C LEU A 173 12.02 1.60 -19.25
N VAL A 174 12.35 0.78 -18.26
CA VAL A 174 13.54 -0.09 -18.28
C VAL A 174 13.14 -1.53 -18.60
N ASP A 175 12.08 -2.02 -17.95
CA ASP A 175 11.62 -3.40 -18.11
C ASP A 175 10.12 -3.53 -17.80
N ILE A 176 9.56 -4.69 -18.15
CA ILE A 176 8.17 -5.06 -17.88
C ILE A 176 8.14 -6.50 -17.34
N LEU A 177 7.84 -6.64 -16.05
CA LEU A 177 7.48 -7.93 -15.49
C LEU A 177 6.05 -8.28 -15.92
N ARG A 178 5.93 -9.31 -16.77
CA ARG A 178 4.63 -9.82 -17.22
C ARG A 178 4.12 -10.87 -16.25
N CYS A 179 2.96 -10.61 -15.68
CA CYS A 179 2.27 -11.55 -14.81
C CYS A 179 1.36 -12.49 -15.62
N LYS A 180 0.85 -13.52 -14.97
CA LYS A 180 -0.13 -14.40 -15.59
C LYS A 180 -1.38 -13.60 -16.01
N ARG A 181 -1.91 -13.88 -17.19
CA ARG A 181 -3.13 -13.24 -17.68
C ARG A 181 -4.28 -13.44 -16.71
N GLU A 182 -5.06 -12.38 -16.49
CA GLU A 182 -6.19 -12.35 -15.55
C GLU A 182 -5.78 -12.57 -14.08
N SER A 183 -4.53 -12.30 -13.74
CA SER A 183 -4.07 -12.38 -12.36
C SER A 183 -4.34 -11.10 -11.55
N GLY A 184 -4.36 -9.95 -12.22
CA GLY A 184 -4.59 -8.65 -11.59
C GLY A 184 -3.56 -8.32 -10.50
N PRO A 185 -2.27 -8.08 -10.84
CA PRO A 185 -1.30 -7.67 -9.82
C PRO A 185 -1.76 -6.35 -9.21
N ARG A 186 -1.81 -6.30 -7.88
CA ARG A 186 -2.37 -5.16 -7.13
C ARG A 186 -1.33 -4.39 -6.35
N GLU A 187 -0.48 -5.09 -5.64
CA GLU A 187 0.53 -4.49 -4.76
C GLU A 187 1.83 -5.29 -4.80
N ILE A 188 2.96 -4.62 -4.62
CA ILE A 188 4.28 -5.21 -4.51
C ILE A 188 4.97 -4.74 -3.22
N VAL A 189 5.58 -5.69 -2.50
CA VAL A 189 6.41 -5.44 -1.32
C VAL A 189 7.72 -6.19 -1.48
N PHE A 190 8.83 -5.56 -1.10
CA PHE A 190 10.15 -6.20 -1.12
C PHE A 190 10.52 -6.73 0.26
N SER A 191 11.26 -7.85 0.29
CA SER A 191 11.89 -8.34 1.53
C SER A 191 12.88 -7.33 2.08
N LYS A 192 13.13 -7.38 3.39
CA LYS A 192 14.06 -6.44 4.04
C LYS A 192 15.50 -6.52 3.54
N ASP A 193 15.93 -7.71 3.13
CA ASP A 193 17.25 -7.94 2.56
C ASP A 193 17.33 -7.60 1.05
N GLY A 194 16.19 -7.19 0.47
CA GLY A 194 16.08 -6.79 -0.92
C GLY A 194 16.21 -7.90 -1.95
N LYS A 195 16.20 -9.17 -1.54
CA LYS A 195 16.40 -10.30 -2.47
C LYS A 195 15.11 -10.86 -3.06
N TYR A 196 13.98 -10.55 -2.44
CA TYR A 196 12.68 -11.09 -2.84
C TYR A 196 11.67 -9.97 -2.99
N ALA A 197 10.71 -10.18 -3.90
CA ALA A 197 9.54 -9.36 -4.09
C ALA A 197 8.29 -10.22 -3.93
N TYR A 198 7.31 -9.70 -3.22
CA TYR A 198 6.00 -10.33 -3.03
C TYR A 198 4.98 -9.50 -3.79
N ILE A 199 4.20 -10.15 -4.65
CA ILE A 199 3.14 -9.49 -5.44
C ILE A 199 1.80 -10.12 -5.07
N LEU A 200 0.88 -9.28 -4.58
CA LEU A 200 -0.50 -9.65 -4.34
C LEU A 200 -1.27 -9.60 -5.66
N PHE A 201 -1.86 -10.70 -6.05
CA PHE A 201 -2.73 -10.81 -7.22
C PHE A 201 -4.19 -10.75 -6.80
N GLU A 202 -4.87 -9.68 -7.18
CA GLU A 202 -6.25 -9.40 -6.78
C GLU A 202 -7.24 -10.43 -7.33
N LEU A 203 -7.15 -10.74 -8.64
CA LEU A 203 -8.18 -11.50 -9.34
C LEU A 203 -8.07 -13.02 -9.17
N ILE A 204 -6.89 -13.53 -8.83
CA ILE A 204 -6.67 -14.96 -8.59
C ILE A 204 -6.46 -15.29 -7.13
N ASN A 205 -6.57 -14.30 -6.22
CA ASN A 205 -6.38 -14.45 -4.77
C ASN A 205 -5.10 -15.23 -4.42
N LYS A 206 -3.95 -14.74 -4.91
CA LYS A 206 -2.65 -15.37 -4.64
C LYS A 206 -1.58 -14.34 -4.33
N VAL A 207 -0.59 -14.76 -3.58
CA VAL A 207 0.67 -14.04 -3.43
C VAL A 207 1.73 -14.74 -4.24
N GLY A 208 2.36 -14.02 -5.16
CA GLY A 208 3.53 -14.50 -5.89
C GLY A 208 4.80 -14.12 -5.15
N VAL A 209 5.70 -15.08 -4.98
CA VAL A 209 7.05 -14.86 -4.47
C VAL A 209 8.00 -14.86 -5.65
N PHE A 210 8.75 -13.78 -5.79
CA PHE A 210 9.75 -13.60 -6.85
C PHE A 210 11.13 -13.42 -6.23
N THR A 211 12.17 -13.98 -6.84
CA THR A 211 13.51 -13.48 -6.60
C THR A 211 13.65 -12.10 -7.23
N TYR A 212 14.48 -11.25 -6.65
CA TYR A 212 14.80 -9.94 -7.20
C TYR A 212 16.31 -9.75 -7.24
N LYS A 213 16.82 -9.23 -8.35
CA LYS A 213 18.24 -8.86 -8.52
C LYS A 213 18.34 -7.63 -9.42
N ASP A 214 19.13 -6.64 -9.00
CA ASP A 214 19.62 -5.59 -9.90
C ASP A 214 20.90 -6.11 -10.59
N THR A 215 20.86 -6.21 -11.91
CA THR A 215 21.98 -6.67 -12.73
C THR A 215 22.45 -5.56 -13.67
N ASP A 216 23.60 -5.78 -14.32
CA ASP A 216 24.10 -4.85 -15.35
C ASP A 216 23.13 -4.68 -16.54
N LYS A 217 22.24 -5.65 -16.73
CA LYS A 217 21.20 -5.62 -17.78
C LYS A 217 19.88 -4.98 -17.33
N GLY A 218 19.74 -4.73 -16.04
CA GLY A 218 18.54 -4.21 -15.41
C GLY A 218 17.98 -5.10 -14.31
N PRO A 219 16.79 -4.78 -13.80
CA PRO A 219 16.14 -5.53 -12.72
C PRO A 219 15.62 -6.88 -13.25
N GLU A 220 15.93 -7.95 -12.56
CA GLU A 220 15.48 -9.31 -12.89
C GLU A 220 14.54 -9.84 -11.81
N PHE A 221 13.42 -10.42 -12.24
CA PHE A 221 12.43 -11.07 -11.39
C PHE A 221 12.16 -12.48 -11.88
N GLU A 222 12.19 -13.46 -10.98
CA GLU A 222 11.85 -14.84 -11.29
C GLU A 222 10.80 -15.34 -10.29
N LEU A 223 9.65 -15.83 -10.79
CA LEU A 223 8.60 -16.41 -9.96
C LEU A 223 9.06 -17.76 -9.41
N ILE A 224 9.10 -17.89 -8.08
CA ILE A 224 9.52 -19.11 -7.38
C ILE A 224 8.40 -19.79 -6.60
N GLN A 225 7.29 -19.08 -6.31
CA GLN A 225 6.16 -19.64 -5.59
C GLN A 225 4.86 -18.85 -5.86
N LEU A 226 3.72 -19.54 -5.79
CA LEU A 226 2.39 -18.96 -5.66
C LEU A 226 1.72 -19.59 -4.44
N VAL A 227 1.22 -18.75 -3.51
CA VAL A 227 0.49 -19.19 -2.31
C VAL A 227 -0.88 -18.55 -2.24
N GLU A 228 -1.80 -19.21 -1.57
CA GLU A 228 -3.18 -18.77 -1.42
C GLU A 228 -3.43 -18.17 -0.02
N PRO A 229 -3.92 -16.93 0.08
CA PRO A 229 -4.19 -16.26 1.34
C PRO A 229 -5.57 -16.57 1.93
N LEU A 230 -6.46 -17.25 1.20
CA LEU A 230 -7.85 -17.45 1.59
C LEU A 230 -7.99 -18.33 2.84
N SER A 231 -9.07 -18.09 3.59
CA SER A 231 -9.54 -18.99 4.64
C SER A 231 -10.10 -20.27 4.04
N ASP A 232 -10.40 -21.27 4.89
CA ASP A 232 -11.01 -22.53 4.43
C ASP A 232 -12.52 -22.40 4.10
N GLN A 233 -13.10 -21.20 4.27
CA GLN A 233 -14.49 -20.88 3.99
C GLN A 233 -14.63 -20.18 2.61
N LEU A 234 -14.50 -20.92 1.54
CA LEU A 234 -14.35 -20.38 0.19
C LEU A 234 -15.67 -19.94 -0.47
N ASP A 235 -15.72 -18.70 -0.95
CA ASP A 235 -16.44 -18.31 -2.18
C ASP A 235 -15.48 -17.59 -3.15
N PRO A 236 -14.71 -18.33 -3.96
CA PRO A 236 -13.66 -17.75 -4.82
C PRO A 236 -14.16 -16.75 -5.87
N MET A 237 -15.46 -16.69 -6.13
CA MET A 237 -16.02 -15.84 -7.19
C MET A 237 -16.13 -14.37 -6.80
N HIS A 238 -16.13 -14.06 -5.50
CA HIS A 238 -16.29 -12.68 -5.00
C HIS A 238 -15.07 -12.16 -4.23
N ASP A 239 -14.07 -13.02 -4.02
CA ASP A 239 -12.91 -12.70 -3.21
C ASP A 239 -11.85 -11.95 -4.01
N CYS A 240 -11.27 -10.92 -3.41
CA CYS A 240 -10.15 -10.19 -4.01
C CYS A 240 -9.12 -9.78 -2.98
N GLY A 241 -7.84 -10.04 -3.28
CA GLY A 241 -6.72 -9.55 -2.50
C GLY A 241 -6.76 -8.02 -2.40
N ALA A 242 -6.70 -7.47 -1.18
CA ALA A 242 -6.91 -6.05 -0.95
C ALA A 242 -5.62 -5.30 -0.56
N ALA A 243 -4.88 -5.77 0.43
CA ALA A 243 -3.66 -5.13 0.91
C ALA A 243 -2.62 -6.15 1.40
N MET A 244 -1.39 -5.69 1.52
CA MET A 244 -0.26 -6.50 1.96
C MET A 244 0.71 -5.66 2.80
N THR A 245 1.15 -6.20 3.95
CA THR A 245 2.14 -5.55 4.81
C THR A 245 3.11 -6.55 5.39
N MET A 246 4.34 -6.12 5.65
CA MET A 246 5.40 -6.95 6.24
C MET A 246 5.61 -6.59 7.70
N SER A 247 5.91 -7.60 8.55
CA SER A 247 6.25 -7.36 9.95
C SER A 247 7.51 -6.49 10.09
N PRO A 248 7.63 -5.69 11.17
CA PRO A 248 8.79 -4.83 11.39
C PRO A 248 10.13 -5.58 11.42
N ASP A 249 10.15 -6.86 11.78
CA ASP A 249 11.34 -7.71 11.76
C ASP A 249 11.59 -8.42 10.41
N GLY A 250 10.64 -8.33 9.46
CA GLY A 250 10.72 -8.94 8.14
C GLY A 250 10.50 -10.44 8.11
N LYS A 251 10.00 -11.05 9.20
CA LYS A 251 9.79 -12.50 9.28
C LYS A 251 8.42 -12.95 8.82
N TYR A 252 7.45 -12.04 8.76
CA TYR A 252 6.07 -12.35 8.43
C TYR A 252 5.53 -11.38 7.39
N LEU A 253 4.69 -11.91 6.52
CA LEU A 253 3.88 -11.15 5.57
C LEU A 253 2.40 -11.33 5.93
N PHE A 254 1.66 -10.23 5.94
CA PHE A 254 0.23 -10.23 6.17
C PHE A 254 -0.49 -9.77 4.91
N THR A 255 -1.63 -10.36 4.62
CA THR A 255 -2.51 -9.95 3.53
C THR A 255 -3.93 -9.83 4.02
N SER A 256 -4.71 -8.96 3.40
CA SER A 256 -6.16 -8.90 3.58
C SER A 256 -6.89 -9.29 2.31
N THR A 257 -8.04 -9.93 2.45
CA THR A 257 -8.89 -10.38 1.34
C THR A 257 -10.31 -9.88 1.55
N ALA A 258 -10.80 -9.07 0.59
CA ALA A 258 -12.19 -8.66 0.51
C ALA A 258 -13.05 -9.83 -0.02
N GLY A 259 -14.31 -9.89 0.37
CA GLY A 259 -15.18 -11.04 0.10
C GLY A 259 -15.06 -12.08 1.19
N ASP A 260 -13.96 -12.79 1.28
CA ASP A 260 -13.59 -13.66 2.41
C ASP A 260 -13.52 -12.91 3.75
N ASN A 261 -13.30 -11.59 3.69
CA ASN A 261 -13.20 -10.71 4.84
C ASN A 261 -12.24 -11.24 5.91
N SER A 262 -11.07 -11.65 5.46
CA SER A 262 -10.05 -12.29 6.27
C SER A 262 -8.71 -11.56 6.21
N VAL A 263 -7.86 -11.89 7.19
CA VAL A 263 -6.44 -11.58 7.19
C VAL A 263 -5.66 -12.90 7.24
N ALA A 264 -4.70 -13.05 6.36
CA ALA A 264 -3.76 -14.17 6.37
C ALA A 264 -2.39 -13.71 6.85
N MET A 265 -1.71 -14.58 7.61
CA MET A 265 -0.31 -14.44 8.00
C MET A 265 0.52 -15.54 7.36
N PHE A 266 1.65 -15.16 6.81
CA PHE A 266 2.66 -16.08 6.27
C PHE A 266 3.98 -15.87 6.99
N SER A 267 4.65 -16.95 7.36
CA SER A 267 6.07 -16.89 7.71
C SER A 267 6.91 -16.84 6.44
N ILE A 268 8.01 -16.06 6.51
CA ILE A 268 8.97 -15.91 5.41
C ILE A 268 10.19 -16.78 5.73
N ASN A 269 10.51 -17.73 4.85
CA ASN A 269 11.73 -18.51 4.98
C ASN A 269 12.94 -17.61 4.70
N PRO A 270 13.88 -17.44 5.65
CA PRO A 270 15.02 -16.54 5.48
C PRO A 270 16.03 -17.00 4.42
N GLU A 271 16.03 -18.29 4.03
CA GLU A 271 16.99 -18.84 3.08
C GLU A 271 16.56 -18.63 1.63
N ASP A 272 15.26 -18.81 1.33
CA ASP A 272 14.75 -18.80 -0.03
C ASP A 272 13.57 -17.84 -0.25
N GLY A 273 13.17 -17.07 0.76
CA GLY A 273 12.09 -16.06 0.70
C GLY A 273 10.69 -16.63 0.55
N LYS A 274 10.53 -17.95 0.48
CA LYS A 274 9.23 -18.60 0.32
C LYS A 274 8.32 -18.39 1.51
N LEU A 275 7.03 -18.39 1.22
CA LEU A 275 5.97 -18.18 2.19
C LEU A 275 5.35 -19.49 2.64
N THR A 276 5.13 -19.61 3.95
CA THR A 276 4.29 -20.66 4.54
C THR A 276 3.09 -20.00 5.21
N LYS A 277 1.88 -20.35 4.78
CA LYS A 277 0.64 -19.84 5.40
C LYS A 277 0.53 -20.38 6.82
N GLU A 278 0.47 -19.48 7.78
CA GLU A 278 0.32 -19.81 9.19
C GLU A 278 -1.15 -19.83 9.61
N PHE A 279 -1.91 -18.86 9.13
CA PHE A 279 -3.37 -18.82 9.23
C PHE A 279 -3.99 -17.93 8.14
N ALA A 280 -5.28 -18.10 7.94
CA ALA A 280 -6.18 -17.12 7.33
C ALA A 280 -7.46 -17.11 8.17
N LEU A 281 -7.73 -15.99 8.83
CA LEU A 281 -8.80 -15.87 9.83
C LEU A 281 -9.73 -14.71 9.48
N PRO A 282 -11.05 -14.91 9.63
CA PRO A 282 -12.01 -13.84 9.41
C PRO A 282 -11.80 -12.69 10.41
N ILE A 283 -12.06 -11.48 9.95
CA ILE A 283 -12.05 -10.26 10.75
C ILE A 283 -13.49 -9.84 11.06
N SER A 284 -13.67 -8.98 12.06
CA SER A 284 -14.98 -8.40 12.38
C SER A 284 -15.21 -7.12 11.59
N GLY A 285 -15.44 -7.26 10.29
CA GLY A 285 -15.64 -6.15 9.36
C GLY A 285 -15.80 -6.65 7.94
N GLU A 286 -16.16 -5.75 7.03
CA GLU A 286 -16.36 -6.04 5.62
C GLU A 286 -15.45 -5.18 4.75
N TYR A 287 -14.85 -5.80 3.75
CA TYR A 287 -13.87 -5.23 2.85
C TYR A 287 -12.65 -4.66 3.61
N PRO A 288 -11.76 -5.51 4.14
CA PRO A 288 -10.50 -5.10 4.76
C PRO A 288 -9.59 -4.45 3.71
N LYS A 289 -9.72 -3.14 3.54
CA LYS A 289 -9.14 -2.38 2.44
C LYS A 289 -7.64 -2.16 2.61
N ASP A 290 -7.21 -2.00 3.86
CA ASP A 290 -5.79 -1.83 4.22
C ASP A 290 -5.53 -2.36 5.63
N ILE A 291 -4.28 -2.73 5.88
CA ILE A 291 -3.81 -3.31 7.13
C ILE A 291 -2.47 -2.70 7.54
N ALA A 292 -2.29 -2.46 8.84
CA ALA A 292 -1.02 -2.00 9.38
C ALA A 292 -0.69 -2.69 10.70
N LEU A 293 0.57 -3.08 10.85
CA LEU A 293 1.09 -3.55 12.12
C LEU A 293 1.40 -2.37 13.05
N PHE A 294 1.15 -2.55 14.33
CA PHE A 294 1.62 -1.63 15.35
C PHE A 294 3.16 -1.63 15.39
N PRO A 295 3.80 -0.56 15.91
CA PRO A 295 5.25 -0.46 15.92
C PRO A 295 5.97 -1.60 16.67
N ASP A 296 5.30 -2.21 17.63
CA ASP A 296 5.82 -3.37 18.38
C ASP A 296 5.76 -4.69 17.60
N GLY A 297 5.04 -4.71 16.47
CA GLY A 297 4.80 -5.91 15.66
C GLY A 297 3.89 -6.95 16.32
N LYS A 298 3.28 -6.66 17.49
CA LYS A 298 2.42 -7.60 18.22
C LYS A 298 0.94 -7.38 17.98
N HIS A 299 0.58 -6.26 17.38
CA HIS A 299 -0.81 -5.90 17.09
C HIS A 299 -0.99 -5.54 15.62
N LEU A 300 -2.21 -5.73 15.14
CA LEU A 300 -2.62 -5.44 13.78
C LEU A 300 -3.88 -4.58 13.81
N ALA A 301 -3.92 -3.53 12.99
CA ALA A 301 -5.13 -2.78 12.70
C ALA A 301 -5.59 -3.06 11.26
N VAL A 302 -6.90 -3.18 11.08
CA VAL A 302 -7.55 -3.43 9.80
C VAL A 302 -8.59 -2.36 9.57
N VAL A 303 -8.52 -1.66 8.44
CA VAL A 303 -9.57 -0.71 8.03
C VAL A 303 -10.56 -1.41 7.12
N ASN A 304 -11.82 -1.44 7.53
CA ASN A 304 -12.91 -2.16 6.89
C ASN A 304 -13.80 -1.16 6.16
N HIS A 305 -13.63 -1.08 4.84
CA HIS A 305 -14.23 -0.04 4.00
C HIS A 305 -15.76 -0.08 3.99
N GLU A 306 -16.34 -1.27 3.73
CA GLU A 306 -17.80 -1.45 3.60
C GLU A 306 -18.51 -1.37 4.95
N SER A 307 -17.92 -1.88 6.03
CA SER A 307 -18.50 -1.82 7.35
C SER A 307 -18.17 -0.54 8.12
N ASN A 308 -17.47 0.42 7.49
CA ASN A 308 -17.17 1.73 8.08
C ASN A 308 -16.51 1.62 9.46
N SER A 309 -15.46 0.81 9.58
CA SER A 309 -14.85 0.51 10.87
C SER A 309 -13.35 0.27 10.81
N ILE A 310 -12.70 0.39 11.97
CA ILE A 310 -11.37 -0.13 12.23
C ILE A 310 -11.51 -1.23 13.28
N THR A 311 -10.88 -2.38 13.02
CA THR A 311 -10.71 -3.45 14.00
C THR A 311 -9.24 -3.62 14.35
N THR A 312 -8.95 -3.88 15.63
CA THR A 312 -7.59 -4.15 16.10
C THR A 312 -7.48 -5.55 16.70
N PHE A 313 -6.32 -6.15 16.54
CA PHE A 313 -6.06 -7.53 16.95
C PHE A 313 -4.71 -7.64 17.63
N ALA A 314 -4.62 -8.44 18.69
CA ALA A 314 -3.34 -8.99 19.17
C ALA A 314 -2.96 -10.19 18.32
N ILE A 315 -1.68 -10.34 18.00
CA ILE A 315 -1.14 -11.44 17.20
C ILE A 315 -0.43 -12.41 18.16
N ASP A 316 -0.88 -13.66 18.16
CA ASP A 316 -0.19 -14.76 18.82
C ASP A 316 0.58 -15.58 17.78
N TYR A 317 1.87 -15.28 17.62
CA TYR A 317 2.73 -15.93 16.64
C TYR A 317 2.98 -17.42 16.96
N GLU A 318 2.96 -17.81 18.23
CA GLU A 318 3.18 -19.20 18.63
C GLU A 318 1.94 -20.06 18.36
N LYS A 319 0.77 -19.56 18.73
CA LYS A 319 -0.52 -20.23 18.48
C LYS A 319 -1.06 -20.02 17.08
N LYS A 320 -0.44 -19.13 16.29
CA LYS A 320 -0.82 -18.82 14.90
C LYS A 320 -2.27 -18.36 14.80
N LEU A 321 -2.61 -17.33 15.56
CA LEU A 321 -3.95 -16.74 15.57
C LEU A 321 -3.91 -15.24 15.89
N ILE A 322 -5.02 -14.57 15.60
CA ILE A 322 -5.28 -13.18 16.00
C ILE A 322 -6.46 -13.13 16.96
N VAL A 323 -6.38 -12.25 17.94
CA VAL A 323 -7.44 -12.02 18.93
C VAL A 323 -7.88 -10.57 18.88
N MET A 324 -9.16 -10.35 18.57
CA MET A 324 -9.70 -8.99 18.50
C MET A 324 -9.59 -8.25 19.83
N LYS A 325 -9.15 -7.01 19.77
CA LYS A 325 -9.01 -6.09 20.91
C LYS A 325 -10.15 -5.06 20.89
N GLY A 326 -11.00 -5.15 21.90
CA GLY A 326 -12.13 -4.21 22.03
C GLY A 326 -13.23 -4.40 20.98
N LYS A 327 -14.02 -3.35 20.76
CA LYS A 327 -15.07 -3.30 19.74
C LYS A 327 -14.56 -2.59 18.49
N PRO A 328 -15.12 -2.89 17.30
CA PRO A 328 -14.84 -2.11 16.10
C PRO A 328 -15.08 -0.62 16.32
N MET A 329 -14.11 0.20 15.93
CA MET A 329 -14.23 1.66 15.99
C MET A 329 -14.88 2.19 14.72
N LYS A 330 -15.84 3.10 14.85
CA LYS A 330 -16.53 3.67 13.69
C LYS A 330 -15.65 4.72 13.01
N VAL A 331 -15.42 4.56 11.72
CA VAL A 331 -14.82 5.54 10.83
C VAL A 331 -15.42 5.35 9.44
N GLU A 332 -15.92 6.39 8.81
CA GLU A 332 -16.63 6.24 7.54
C GLU A 332 -15.67 6.13 6.35
N THR A 333 -15.94 5.15 5.50
CA THR A 333 -15.20 4.87 4.25
C THR A 333 -13.67 4.90 4.40
N PRO A 334 -13.09 4.19 5.40
CA PRO A 334 -11.64 4.17 5.58
C PRO A 334 -11.00 3.43 4.41
N ASN A 335 -9.87 3.94 3.92
CA ASN A 335 -9.24 3.41 2.71
C ASN A 335 -7.78 3.03 2.89
N CYS A 336 -7.05 3.71 3.76
CA CYS A 336 -5.69 3.34 4.13
C CYS A 336 -5.41 3.66 5.60
N ILE A 337 -4.42 2.99 6.16
CA ILE A 337 -3.94 3.20 7.52
C ILE A 337 -2.41 3.26 7.56
N LEU A 338 -1.88 4.30 8.17
CA LEU A 338 -0.44 4.46 8.41
C LEU A 338 -0.18 4.51 9.92
N MET A 339 0.52 3.50 10.41
CA MET A 339 1.09 3.47 11.77
C MET A 339 2.50 4.06 11.75
N THR A 340 2.80 4.94 12.70
CA THR A 340 4.15 5.52 12.80
C THR A 340 4.46 6.02 14.20
N ASN A 341 5.72 5.94 14.59
CA ASN A 341 6.24 6.66 15.74
C ASN A 341 6.50 8.12 15.34
N ILE A 342 6.27 9.03 16.25
CA ILE A 342 6.64 10.43 16.15
C ILE A 342 7.77 10.65 17.13
N GLU A 343 8.92 11.03 16.60
CA GLU A 343 10.06 11.39 17.44
C GLU A 343 9.82 12.81 17.96
N VAL A 344 9.69 12.94 19.27
CA VAL A 344 9.68 14.23 19.95
C VAL A 344 11.14 14.63 20.17
N GLU A 345 11.60 15.65 19.42
CA GLU A 345 12.95 16.24 19.62
C GLU A 345 13.03 17.00 20.95
#